data_0264732e248ebce36aee3dfc5fd01a5d
#
_entry.id   0264732e248ebce36aee3dfc5fd01a5d
#
_cell.length_a   1.000
_cell.length_b   1.000
_cell.length_c   1.000
_cell.angle_alpha   90.00
_cell.angle_beta   90.00
_cell.angle_gamma   90.00
#
_symmetry.space_group_name_H-M   'P 1'
#
loop_
_entity.id
_entity.type
_entity.pdbx_description
1 polymer ?
#
loop_
_entity_poly.entity_id
_entity_poly.type
_entity_poly.pdbx_seq_one_letter_code
_entity_poly.pdbx_strand_id
1 'polypeptide(L)'
;MADVLDVADGGALKTHIMYGANLSFRQLENYLEFMTSRSLLEKITRTEKETYETTDKGKDFLQQYHEIKALLTAEDDDYADGLKAPVQLLRS
;
A
#
# COMPACT_ATOMS: atom_id res chain seq x y z
N MET A 1 2.51 3.17 -1.80
CA MET A 1 1.11 3.03 -2.19
C MET A 1 0.37 1.99 -1.40
N ALA A 2 0.95 0.83 -1.20
CA ALA A 2 0.31 -0.20 -0.38
C ALA A 2 0.08 0.28 1.05
N ASP A 3 1.00 1.08 1.57
CA ASP A 3 0.84 1.61 2.92
C ASP A 3 -0.41 2.44 3.07
N VAL A 4 -0.74 3.22 2.03
CA VAL A 4 -1.93 4.06 2.06
C VAL A 4 -3.18 3.18 2.11
N LEU A 5 -3.20 2.12 1.30
CA LEU A 5 -4.35 1.22 1.26
C LEU A 5 -4.51 0.47 2.58
N ASP A 6 -3.39 0.10 3.22
CA ASP A 6 -3.45 -0.55 4.52
C ASP A 6 -4.04 0.37 5.58
N VAL A 7 -3.57 1.60 5.63
CA VAL A 7 -4.05 2.55 6.63
C VAL A 7 -5.52 2.89 6.40
N ALA A 8 -5.94 2.98 5.15
CA ALA A 8 -7.30 3.35 4.81
C ALA A 8 -8.28 2.19 4.86
N ASP A 9 -7.80 0.98 5.12
CA ASP A 9 -8.68 -0.18 5.23
C ASP A 9 -9.58 -0.01 6.44
N GLY A 10 -10.89 0.06 6.21
CA GLY A 10 -11.83 0.33 7.29
C GLY A 10 -12.15 1.79 7.47
N GLY A 11 -11.48 2.66 6.71
CA GLY A 11 -11.74 4.09 6.78
C GLY A 11 -10.71 4.83 7.61
N ALA A 12 -10.21 5.94 7.08
CA ALA A 12 -9.23 6.74 7.80
C ALA A 12 -9.33 8.20 7.38
N LEU A 13 -9.00 9.07 8.33
CA LEU A 13 -8.88 10.48 8.03
C LEU A 13 -7.63 10.74 7.21
N LYS A 14 -7.65 11.83 6.46
CA LYS A 14 -6.52 12.22 5.63
C LYS A 14 -5.23 12.31 6.45
N THR A 15 -5.32 12.89 7.64
CA THR A 15 -4.14 13.03 8.49
C THR A 15 -3.61 11.69 8.98
N HIS A 16 -4.51 10.76 9.26
CA HIS A 16 -4.08 9.43 9.67
C HIS A 16 -3.31 8.73 8.56
N ILE A 17 -3.77 8.91 7.31
CA ILE A 17 -3.09 8.32 6.17
C ILE A 17 -1.71 8.93 6.01
N MET A 18 -1.63 10.26 6.15
CA MET A 18 -0.38 10.96 5.98
C MET A 18 0.68 10.46 6.97
N TYR A 19 0.30 10.35 8.22
CA TYR A 19 1.24 9.92 9.24
C TYR A 19 1.50 8.42 9.18
N GLY A 20 0.45 7.65 8.94
CA GLY A 20 0.59 6.19 8.90
C GLY A 20 1.45 5.71 7.75
N ALA A 21 1.41 6.40 6.63
CA ALA A 21 2.20 6.04 5.46
C ALA A 21 3.46 6.89 5.34
N ASN A 22 3.70 7.76 6.30
CA ASN A 22 4.90 8.61 6.34
C ASN A 22 5.06 9.43 5.07
N LEU A 23 4.02 10.20 4.73
CA LEU A 23 3.99 10.98 3.51
C LEU A 23 4.04 12.47 3.83
N SER A 24 4.62 13.25 2.91
CA SER A 24 4.45 14.69 2.94
C SER A 24 3.03 15.00 2.48
N PHE A 25 2.59 16.24 2.73
CA PHE A 25 1.25 16.62 2.31
C PHE A 25 1.09 16.51 0.80
N ARG A 26 2.12 16.90 0.06
CA ARG A 26 2.06 16.85 -1.39
C ARG A 26 1.98 15.41 -1.90
N GLN A 27 2.78 14.53 -1.31
CA GLN A 27 2.71 13.12 -1.69
C GLN A 27 1.34 12.54 -1.38
N LEU A 28 0.78 12.91 -0.23
CA LEU A 28 -0.55 12.46 0.15
C LEU A 28 -1.58 12.86 -0.89
N GLU A 29 -1.59 14.13 -1.29
CA GLU A 29 -2.55 14.60 -2.26
C GLU A 29 -2.42 13.85 -3.58
N ASN A 30 -1.19 13.63 -4.02
CA ASN A 30 -0.95 12.92 -5.27
C ASN A 30 -1.43 11.48 -5.19
N TYR A 31 -1.15 10.80 -4.09
CA TYR A 31 -1.59 9.41 -3.94
C TYR A 31 -3.10 9.32 -3.83
N LEU A 32 -3.73 10.23 -3.10
CA LEU A 32 -5.17 10.19 -2.96
C LEU A 32 -5.86 10.38 -4.30
N GLU A 33 -5.38 11.34 -5.08
CA GLU A 33 -5.96 11.58 -6.38
C GLU A 33 -5.77 10.39 -7.31
N PHE A 34 -4.56 9.84 -7.31
CA PHE A 34 -4.26 8.69 -8.16
C PHE A 34 -5.15 7.50 -7.81
N MET A 35 -5.27 7.20 -6.52
CA MET A 35 -5.99 6.00 -6.11
C MET A 35 -7.50 6.16 -6.18
N THR A 36 -8.02 7.36 -5.91
CA THR A 36 -9.46 7.56 -6.06
C THR A 36 -9.86 7.53 -7.52
N SER A 37 -9.03 8.07 -8.41
CA SER A 37 -9.33 8.05 -9.84
C SER A 37 -9.33 6.63 -10.40
N ARG A 38 -8.65 5.71 -9.74
CA ARG A 38 -8.61 4.31 -10.16
C ARG A 38 -9.52 3.42 -9.32
N SER A 39 -10.33 4.02 -8.47
CA SER A 39 -11.29 3.29 -7.64
C SER A 39 -10.63 2.35 -6.64
N LEU A 40 -9.38 2.63 -6.26
CA LEU A 40 -8.72 1.86 -5.21
C LEU A 40 -9.08 2.41 -3.84
N LEU A 41 -9.39 3.71 -3.78
CA LEU A 41 -9.87 4.38 -2.59
C LEU A 41 -11.19 5.06 -2.90
N GLU A 42 -11.99 5.24 -1.88
CA GLU A 42 -13.25 5.95 -1.99
C GLU A 42 -13.29 7.03 -0.93
N LYS A 43 -13.64 8.25 -1.34
CA LYS A 43 -13.79 9.36 -0.42
C LYS A 43 -15.21 9.35 0.12
N ILE A 44 -15.34 9.32 1.44
CA ILE A 44 -16.65 9.25 2.09
C ILE A 44 -16.82 10.47 2.96
N THR A 45 -17.87 11.22 2.71
CA THR A 45 -18.19 12.42 3.48
C THR A 45 -19.43 12.17 4.31
N ARG A 46 -19.28 12.28 5.63
CA ARG A 46 -20.40 12.10 6.54
C ARG A 46 -20.40 13.24 7.54
N THR A 47 -21.55 13.87 7.66
CA THR A 47 -21.67 15.03 8.53
C THR A 47 -20.69 16.07 8.04
N GLU A 48 -19.66 16.35 8.78
CA GLU A 48 -18.64 17.30 8.35
C GLU A 48 -17.28 16.64 8.29
N LYS A 49 -17.27 15.32 8.23
CA LYS A 49 -16.02 14.59 8.30
C LYS A 49 -15.79 13.86 7.00
N GLU A 50 -14.58 13.98 6.47
CA GLU A 50 -14.17 13.25 5.27
C GLU A 50 -13.20 12.17 5.63
N THR A 51 -13.50 10.96 5.17
CA THR A 51 -12.59 9.84 5.34
C THR A 51 -12.33 9.21 3.99
N TYR A 52 -11.29 8.42 3.92
CA TYR A 52 -10.96 7.64 2.73
C TYR A 52 -10.98 6.18 3.12
N GLU A 53 -11.57 5.37 2.29
CA GLU A 53 -11.70 3.95 2.59
C GLU A 53 -11.26 3.14 1.39
N THR A 54 -10.48 2.07 1.66
CA THR A 54 -10.02 1.17 0.62
C THR A 54 -11.21 0.39 0.08
N THR A 55 -11.38 0.43 -1.24
CA THR A 55 -12.48 -0.27 -1.90
C THR A 55 -12.18 -1.75 -2.02
N ASP A 56 -13.17 -2.52 -2.48
CA ASP A 56 -12.94 -3.94 -2.73
C ASP A 56 -11.83 -4.14 -3.74
N LYS A 57 -11.81 -3.30 -4.78
CA LYS A 57 -10.73 -3.35 -5.77
C LYS A 57 -9.39 -3.04 -5.13
N GLY A 58 -9.36 -2.07 -4.20
CA GLY A 58 -8.14 -1.74 -3.49
C GLY A 58 -7.68 -2.88 -2.60
N LYS A 59 -8.63 -3.60 -1.98
CA LYS A 59 -8.29 -4.74 -1.14
C LYS A 59 -7.73 -5.88 -1.98
N ASP A 60 -8.27 -6.10 -3.16
CA ASP A 60 -7.74 -7.11 -4.06
C ASP A 60 -6.31 -6.76 -4.48
N PHE A 61 -6.08 -5.51 -4.81
CA PHE A 61 -4.75 -5.05 -5.16
C PHE A 61 -3.79 -5.28 -4.01
N LEU A 62 -4.21 -4.92 -2.81
CA LEU A 62 -3.37 -5.04 -1.62
C LEU A 62 -3.03 -6.50 -1.34
N GLN A 63 -4.01 -7.39 -1.50
CA GLN A 63 -3.78 -8.80 -1.28
C GLN A 63 -2.77 -9.35 -2.27
N GLN A 64 -2.90 -8.98 -3.54
CA GLN A 64 -1.95 -9.43 -4.55
C GLN A 64 -0.56 -8.87 -4.28
N TYR A 65 -0.49 -7.64 -3.83
CA TYR A 65 0.78 -7.02 -3.47
C TYR A 65 1.47 -7.81 -2.36
N HIS A 66 0.72 -8.17 -1.33
CA HIS A 66 1.27 -8.92 -0.21
C HIS A 66 1.72 -10.31 -0.62
N GLU A 67 0.97 -10.94 -1.52
CA GLU A 67 1.35 -12.26 -2.01
C GLU A 67 2.64 -12.22 -2.80
N ILE A 68 2.78 -11.22 -3.65
CA ILE A 68 3.99 -11.05 -4.44
C ILE A 68 5.18 -10.74 -3.53
N LYS A 69 4.95 -9.88 -2.56
CA LYS A 69 6.01 -9.51 -1.62
C LYS A 69 6.48 -10.72 -0.82
N ALA A 70 5.54 -11.55 -0.38
CA ALA A 70 5.88 -12.75 0.38
C ALA A 70 6.70 -13.71 -0.47
N LEU A 71 6.34 -13.84 -1.73
CA LEU A 71 7.07 -14.71 -2.63
C LEU A 71 8.50 -14.22 -2.84
N LEU A 72 8.65 -12.92 -3.04
CA LEU A 72 9.99 -12.36 -3.23
C LEU A 72 10.83 -12.47 -1.96
N THR A 73 10.20 -12.29 -0.81
CA THR A 73 10.90 -12.40 0.45
C THR A 73 11.39 -13.84 0.67
N ALA A 74 10.56 -14.80 0.30
CA ALA A 74 10.95 -16.21 0.42
C ALA A 74 12.15 -16.51 -0.47
N GLU A 75 12.16 -15.95 -1.67
CA GLU A 75 13.31 -16.15 -2.55
C GLU A 75 14.57 -15.51 -1.98
N ASP A 76 14.43 -14.36 -1.39
CA ASP A 76 15.56 -13.70 -0.75
C ASP A 76 16.08 -14.54 0.41
N ASP A 77 15.19 -15.13 1.17
CA ASP A 77 15.58 -16.01 2.26
C ASP A 77 16.35 -17.21 1.75
N ASP A 78 15.90 -17.78 0.64
CA ASP A 78 16.59 -18.90 0.03
C ASP A 78 18.00 -18.53 -0.37
N TYR A 79 18.14 -17.36 -0.98
CA TYR A 79 19.47 -16.90 -1.33
C TYR A 79 20.32 -16.75 -0.08
N ALA A 80 19.76 -16.16 0.96
CA ALA A 80 20.49 -15.94 2.19
C ALA A 80 20.91 -17.24 2.82
N ASP A 81 20.03 -18.24 2.75
CA ASP A 81 20.34 -19.51 3.35
C ASP A 81 21.18 -20.38 2.46
N GLY A 82 20.85 -20.44 1.23
CA GLY A 82 21.44 -21.33 0.31
C GLY A 82 22.66 -20.85 -0.26
N LEU A 83 22.78 -19.63 -0.53
CA LEU A 83 23.80 -19.18 -1.19
C LEU A 83 24.39 -18.24 -0.62
N LYS A 84 23.73 -17.72 -0.15
CA LYS A 84 24.20 -16.71 0.27
C LYS A 84 24.77 -16.13 -0.71
N ALA A 85 24.41 -16.26 -1.68
CA ALA A 85 24.50 -15.71 -2.58
C ALA A 85 24.33 -15.68 -3.43
N PRO A 86 24.31 -15.50 -4.18
CA PRO A 86 24.11 -14.99 -5.05
C PRO A 86 23.49 -14.47 -5.59
N VAL A 87 23.17 -14.29 -5.56
CA VAL A 87 22.61 -13.81 -5.98
C VAL A 87 22.41 -13.18 -6.38
N GLN A 88 22.58 -12.80 -6.47
CA GLN A 88 22.30 -12.20 -6.82
C GLN A 88 22.25 -12.01 -7.80
N LEU A 89 22.09 -12.30 -8.28
CA LEU A 89 22.05 -12.29 -9.20
C LEU A 89 21.18 -11.86 -9.82
N LEU A 90 20.58 -11.93 -9.69
CA LEU A 90 19.66 -11.58 -10.12
C LEU A 90 18.96 -10.93 -9.45
N ARG A 91 19.06 -10.75 -8.63
CA ARG A 91 18.51 -10.29 -7.97
C ARG A 91 18.23 -9.33 -8.02
N SER A 92 17.95 -9.34 -8.21
CA SER A 92 17.79 -8.84 -8.16
C SER A 92 17.71 -8.45 -8.16
#